data_40156e8d70310b1a3ece4ff9f05129b6
#
_entry.id   40156e8d70310b1a3ece4ff9f05129b6
#
_cell.length_a   1.000
_cell.length_b   1.000
_cell.length_c   1.000
_cell.angle_alpha   90.00
_cell.angle_beta   90.00
_cell.angle_gamma   90.00
#
_symmetry.space_group_name_H-M   'P 1'
#
loop_
_entity.id
_entity.type
_entity.pdbx_description
1 polymer ?
#
loop_
_entity_poly.entity_id
_entity_poly.type
_entity_poly.pdbx_seq_one_letter_code
_entity_poly.pdbx_strand_id
1 'polypeptide(L)'
;MNNNESILLLTKDAQCKAYYPCYGNIYYAGKTPNMDELARKGTVFHNCFTVAPSSAMSYLGMFTMKYPYEHVMQTYVPLNKPYEGITLFDKANDLGFETHVFWDEH
;
A
#
# COMPACT_ATOMS: atom_id res chain seq x y z
N MET A 1 12.58 12.59 18.70
CA MET A 1 11.17 12.21 18.42
C MET A 1 10.70 11.29 19.54
N ASN A 2 9.45 11.44 20.02
CA ASN A 2 8.90 10.54 21.03
C ASN A 2 8.81 9.14 20.45
N ASN A 3 9.56 8.18 21.01
CA ASN A 3 9.69 6.80 20.54
C ASN A 3 8.43 5.92 20.72
N ASN A 4 7.23 6.51 20.77
CA ASN A 4 5.97 5.81 21.01
C ASN A 4 5.03 5.81 19.81
N GLU A 5 5.48 6.25 18.65
CA GLU A 5 4.65 6.25 17.44
C GLU A 5 4.98 5.02 16.61
N SER A 6 3.94 4.34 16.15
CA SER A 6 4.05 3.19 15.24
C SER A 6 3.20 3.43 14.01
N ILE A 7 3.71 3.03 12.86
CA ILE A 7 3.00 3.12 11.58
C ILE A 7 2.72 1.69 11.10
N LEU A 8 1.47 1.38 10.84
CA LEU A 8 1.05 0.13 10.21
C LEU A 8 0.57 0.43 8.80
N LEU A 9 1.30 -0.06 7.80
CA LEU A 9 0.87 -0.06 6.41
C LEU A 9 0.28 -1.44 6.08
N LEU A 10 -1.04 -1.53 5.96
CA LEU A 10 -1.74 -2.74 5.60
C LEU A 10 -2.20 -2.65 4.15
N THR A 11 -1.68 -3.52 3.31
CA THR A 11 -2.06 -3.61 1.90
C THR A 11 -2.83 -4.90 1.64
N LYS A 12 -3.77 -4.86 0.72
CA LYS A 12 -4.55 -6.02 0.30
C LYS A 12 -4.59 -6.07 -1.22
N ASP A 13 -3.99 -7.11 -1.77
CA ASP A 13 -3.97 -7.33 -3.22
C ASP A 13 -5.34 -7.80 -3.74
N ALA A 14 -5.56 -7.60 -5.03
CA ALA A 14 -6.77 -8.02 -5.75
C ALA A 14 -8.10 -7.54 -5.14
N GLN A 15 -8.11 -6.46 -4.37
CA GLN A 15 -9.28 -5.93 -3.71
C GLN A 15 -9.79 -4.66 -4.38
N CYS A 16 -11.02 -4.70 -4.87
CA CYS A 16 -11.67 -3.53 -5.45
C CYS A 16 -12.44 -2.74 -4.37
N LYS A 17 -12.34 -1.41 -4.40
CA LYS A 17 -13.09 -0.53 -3.50
C LYS A 17 -14.62 -0.74 -3.56
N ALA A 18 -15.13 -1.22 -4.69
CA ALA A 18 -16.55 -1.50 -4.87
C ALA A 18 -17.11 -2.57 -3.91
N TYR A 19 -16.25 -3.34 -3.25
CA TYR A 19 -16.67 -4.34 -2.26
C TYR A 19 -16.81 -3.78 -0.83
N TYR A 20 -16.53 -2.50 -0.63
CA TYR A 20 -16.61 -1.88 0.70
C TYR A 20 -17.79 -0.94 0.82
N PRO A 21 -18.63 -1.08 1.86
CA PRO A 21 -19.76 -0.19 2.14
C PRO A 21 -19.37 1.27 2.31
N CYS A 22 -18.21 1.55 2.87
CA CYS A 22 -17.70 2.91 3.04
C CYS A 22 -17.49 3.68 1.72
N TYR A 23 -17.47 2.97 0.58
CA TYR A 23 -17.48 3.56 -0.76
C TYR A 23 -18.86 3.57 -1.43
N GLY A 24 -19.91 3.29 -0.67
CA GLY A 24 -21.31 3.40 -1.13
C GLY A 24 -21.96 2.09 -1.60
N ASN A 25 -21.29 0.95 -1.49
CA ASN A 25 -21.87 -0.33 -1.89
C ASN A 25 -22.65 -0.99 -0.75
N ILE A 26 -23.96 -0.75 -0.75
CA ILE A 26 -24.88 -1.27 0.27
C ILE A 26 -25.05 -2.79 0.24
N TYR A 27 -24.73 -3.46 -0.89
CA TYR A 27 -24.81 -4.93 -1.01
C TYR A 27 -23.88 -5.67 -0.03
N TYR A 28 -22.81 -5.00 0.36
CA TYR A 28 -21.81 -5.56 1.28
C TYR A 28 -21.95 -5.03 2.70
N ALA A 29 -23.07 -4.33 3.01
CA ALA A 29 -23.33 -3.84 4.35
C ALA A 29 -23.23 -4.96 5.38
N GLY A 30 -22.43 -4.76 6.42
CA GLY A 30 -22.18 -5.73 7.49
C GLY A 30 -21.25 -6.91 7.13
N LYS A 31 -20.73 -6.98 5.89
CA LYS A 31 -19.80 -8.05 5.47
C LYS A 31 -18.34 -7.70 5.73
N THR A 32 -18.05 -6.43 5.95
CA THR A 32 -16.70 -5.92 6.26
C THR A 32 -16.71 -5.06 7.53
N PRO A 33 -17.21 -5.58 8.68
CA PRO A 33 -17.46 -4.75 9.85
C PRO A 33 -16.21 -4.04 10.40
N ASN A 34 -15.05 -4.71 10.36
CA ASN A 34 -13.80 -4.12 10.83
C ASN A 34 -13.31 -2.98 9.93
N MET A 35 -13.49 -3.11 8.61
CA MET A 35 -13.16 -2.07 7.66
C MET A 35 -14.12 -0.89 7.76
N ASP A 36 -15.41 -1.16 7.97
CA ASP A 36 -16.42 -0.15 8.18
C ASP A 36 -16.16 0.65 9.46
N GLU A 37 -15.74 -0.03 10.54
CA GLU A 37 -15.38 0.62 11.79
C GLU A 37 -14.09 1.46 11.64
N LEU A 38 -13.09 0.96 10.92
CA LEU A 38 -11.89 1.72 10.61
C LEU A 38 -12.21 2.97 9.78
N ALA A 39 -13.05 2.83 8.76
CA ALA A 39 -13.50 3.93 7.93
C ALA A 39 -14.27 5.00 8.74
N ARG A 40 -15.07 4.57 9.72
CA ARG A 40 -15.83 5.47 10.59
C ARG A 40 -14.93 6.29 11.53
N LYS A 41 -13.80 5.72 11.97
CA LYS A 41 -12.85 6.35 12.89
C LYS A 41 -11.76 7.15 12.19
N GLY A 42 -11.48 6.81 10.94
CA GLY A 42 -10.38 7.36 10.17
C GLY A 42 -10.84 8.24 9.01
N THR A 43 -9.96 8.40 8.03
CA THR A 43 -10.23 9.14 6.80
C THR A 43 -10.36 8.18 5.63
N VAL A 44 -11.44 8.32 4.86
CA VAL A 44 -11.69 7.54 3.64
C VAL A 44 -11.34 8.38 2.41
N PHE A 45 -10.42 7.89 1.59
CA PHE A 45 -10.02 8.55 0.35
C PHE A 45 -10.81 7.99 -0.83
N HIS A 46 -11.78 8.72 -1.34
CA HIS A 46 -12.62 8.28 -2.46
C HIS A 46 -11.89 8.28 -3.81
N ASN A 47 -10.91 9.14 -3.98
CA ASN A 47 -10.15 9.36 -5.22
C ASN A 47 -8.67 9.02 -5.04
N CYS A 48 -8.39 7.84 -4.54
CA CYS A 48 -7.05 7.30 -4.47
C CYS A 48 -6.84 6.31 -5.62
N PHE A 49 -5.86 6.58 -6.48
CA PHE A 49 -5.58 5.80 -7.68
C PHE A 49 -4.22 5.13 -7.58
N THR A 50 -4.16 3.89 -8.05
CA THR A 50 -2.87 3.21 -8.22
C THR A 50 -2.08 3.83 -9.37
N VAL A 51 -0.76 3.78 -9.28
CA VAL A 51 0.13 4.29 -10.32
C VAL A 51 0.36 3.30 -11.47
N ALA A 52 -0.09 2.05 -11.30
CA ALA A 52 0.08 0.99 -12.31
C ALA A 52 -1.01 -0.08 -12.19
N PRO A 53 -1.33 -0.77 -13.30
CA PRO A 53 -2.37 -1.81 -13.31
C PRO A 53 -1.91 -3.17 -12.77
N SER A 54 -0.63 -3.37 -12.49
CA SER A 54 -0.09 -4.61 -11.93
C SER A 54 0.36 -4.43 -10.48
N SER A 55 0.22 -5.48 -9.66
CA SER A 55 0.60 -5.46 -8.25
C SER A 55 2.06 -5.11 -8.06
N ALA A 56 2.97 -5.76 -8.81
CA ALA A 56 4.40 -5.54 -8.70
C ALA A 56 4.79 -4.06 -8.95
N MET A 57 4.25 -3.45 -10.01
CA MET A 57 4.54 -2.06 -10.34
C MET A 57 3.85 -1.08 -9.40
N SER A 58 2.67 -1.43 -8.89
CA SER A 58 1.96 -0.63 -7.90
C SER A 58 2.71 -0.61 -6.57
N TYR A 59 3.16 -1.76 -6.07
CA TYR A 59 3.98 -1.84 -4.86
C TYR A 59 5.33 -1.14 -5.04
N LEU A 60 5.98 -1.33 -6.19
CA LEU A 60 7.22 -0.63 -6.48
C LEU A 60 7.01 0.89 -6.41
N GLY A 61 5.98 1.42 -7.05
CA GLY A 61 5.65 2.84 -6.99
C GLY A 61 5.36 3.33 -5.56
N MET A 62 4.63 2.54 -4.77
CA MET A 62 4.32 2.85 -3.38
C MET A 62 5.58 2.91 -2.51
N PHE A 63 6.46 1.91 -2.62
CA PHE A 63 7.64 1.81 -1.76
C PHE A 63 8.77 2.74 -2.18
N THR A 64 8.85 3.12 -3.46
CA THR A 64 9.87 4.05 -3.96
C THR A 64 9.38 5.49 -4.06
N MET A 65 8.06 5.72 -3.90
CA MET A 65 7.41 7.02 -4.06
C MET A 65 7.63 7.63 -5.46
N LYS A 66 7.75 6.78 -6.48
CA LYS A 66 7.99 7.18 -7.87
C LYS A 66 6.98 6.56 -8.81
N TYR A 67 6.75 7.21 -9.93
CA TYR A 67 5.95 6.64 -11.00
C TYR A 67 6.72 5.55 -11.77
N PRO A 68 6.02 4.58 -12.39
CA PRO A 68 6.66 3.49 -13.13
C PRO A 68 7.64 3.94 -14.22
N TYR A 69 7.38 5.07 -14.87
CA TYR A 69 8.26 5.60 -15.92
C TYR A 69 9.58 6.18 -15.38
N GLU A 70 9.67 6.44 -14.08
CA GLU A 70 10.88 6.89 -13.41
C GLU A 70 11.79 5.72 -13.00
N HIS A 71 11.27 4.50 -13.12
CA HIS A 71 12.04 3.29 -12.92
C HIS A 71 12.56 2.74 -14.23
N VAL A 72 13.76 2.16 -14.21
CA VAL A 72 14.33 1.45 -15.37
C VAL A 72 13.48 0.21 -15.73
N MET A 73 12.59 -0.20 -14.83
CA MET A 73 11.68 -1.31 -15.00
C MET A 73 10.37 -0.86 -15.66
N GLN A 74 10.40 -0.58 -16.96
CA GLN A 74 9.20 -0.19 -17.71
C GLN A 74 8.33 -1.36 -18.18
N THR A 75 8.76 -2.59 -17.97
CA THR A 75 8.05 -3.79 -18.41
C THR A 75 8.12 -4.87 -17.34
N TYR A 76 7.37 -5.94 -17.52
CA TYR A 76 7.38 -7.19 -16.76
C TYR A 76 8.79 -7.84 -16.82
N VAL A 77 9.76 -7.17 -16.23
CA VAL A 77 11.11 -7.71 -16.12
C VAL A 77 11.11 -8.59 -14.87
N PRO A 78 11.61 -9.82 -14.94
CA PRO A 78 11.80 -10.64 -13.76
C PRO A 78 12.55 -9.83 -12.69
N LEU A 79 11.98 -9.76 -11.49
CA LEU A 79 12.53 -9.02 -10.34
C LEU A 79 13.77 -9.73 -9.76
N ASN A 80 14.67 -10.19 -10.61
CA ASN A 80 15.90 -10.87 -10.24
C ASN A 80 17.07 -9.93 -9.94
N LYS A 81 16.83 -8.63 -9.99
CA LYS A 81 17.78 -7.63 -9.53
C LYS A 81 17.18 -6.82 -8.38
N PRO A 82 17.91 -6.64 -7.28
CA PRO A 82 17.48 -5.77 -6.20
C PRO A 82 17.32 -4.33 -6.71
N TYR A 83 16.37 -3.61 -6.15
CA TYR A 83 16.23 -2.18 -6.40
C TYR A 83 17.35 -1.44 -5.64
N GLU A 84 18.11 -0.63 -6.37
CA GLU A 84 19.28 0.10 -5.82
C GLU A 84 18.94 1.53 -5.33
N GLY A 85 17.68 1.94 -5.45
CA GLY A 85 17.23 3.27 -5.03
C GLY A 85 16.78 3.32 -3.57
N ILE A 86 16.50 4.52 -3.10
CA ILE A 86 15.96 4.77 -1.75
C ILE A 86 14.48 4.39 -1.71
N THR A 87 14.09 3.66 -0.68
CA THR A 87 12.73 3.22 -0.45
C THR A 87 12.09 3.93 0.75
N LEU A 88 10.78 3.77 0.90
CA LEU A 88 10.04 4.19 2.09
C LEU A 88 10.63 3.59 3.38
N PHE A 89 11.13 2.34 3.32
CA PHE A 89 11.74 1.65 4.46
C PHE A 89 13.06 2.29 4.86
N ASP A 90 13.90 2.68 3.89
CA ASP A 90 15.14 3.39 4.15
C ASP A 90 14.85 4.72 4.85
N LYS A 91 13.83 5.45 4.37
CA LYS A 91 13.42 6.70 5.01
C LYS A 91 12.86 6.53 6.41
N ALA A 92 12.11 5.46 6.66
CA ALA A 92 11.62 5.15 8.00
C ALA A 92 12.79 4.83 8.96
N ASN A 93 13.75 4.04 8.50
CA ASN A 93 14.96 3.72 9.28
C ASN A 93 15.79 4.97 9.57
N ASP A 94 15.98 5.87 8.60
CA ASP A 94 16.66 7.16 8.79
C ASP A 94 15.99 8.02 9.88
N LEU A 95 14.68 7.89 10.02
CA LEU A 95 13.89 8.58 11.06
C LEU A 95 13.89 7.83 12.41
N GLY A 96 14.58 6.70 12.51
CA GLY A 96 14.70 5.92 13.75
C GLY A 96 13.58 4.91 13.99
N PHE A 97 12.75 4.59 12.97
CA PHE A 97 11.80 3.49 13.05
C PHE A 97 12.51 2.17 12.80
N GLU A 98 12.15 1.14 13.53
CA GLU A 98 12.46 -0.24 13.19
C GLU A 98 11.40 -0.74 12.20
N THR A 99 11.82 -1.23 11.02
CA THR A 99 10.91 -1.63 9.96
C THR A 99 10.78 -3.15 9.86
N HIS A 100 9.55 -3.63 9.81
CA HIS A 100 9.23 -5.05 9.64
C HIS A 100 8.30 -5.21 8.44
N VAL A 101 8.57 -6.18 7.58
CA VAL A 101 7.74 -6.52 6.43
C VAL A 101 7.23 -7.94 6.59
N PHE A 102 5.93 -8.12 6.54
CA PHE A 102 5.28 -9.43 6.50
C PHE A 102 4.67 -9.60 5.11
N TRP A 103 5.08 -10.62 4.42
CA TRP A 103 4.62 -10.95 3.09
C TRP A 103 4.03 -12.36 3.09
N ASP A 104 2.85 -12.52 2.49
CA ASP A 104 2.25 -13.82 2.26
C ASP A 104 2.51 -14.24 0.81
N GLU A 105 3.16 -15.37 0.61
CA GLU A 105 3.39 -15.96 -0.70
C GLU A 105 2.20 -16.85 -1.05
N HIS A 106 1.46 -16.50 -2.08
CA HIS A 106 0.43 -17.34 -2.69
C HIS A 106 0.99 -18.15 -3.85
#